data_2319491bac7d0eab59f0ca78d9dd79fd
#
_entry.id   2319491bac7d0eab59f0ca78d9dd79fd
#
_cell.length_a   1.000
_cell.length_b   1.000
_cell.length_c   1.000
_cell.angle_alpha   90.00
_cell.angle_beta   90.00
_cell.angle_gamma   90.00
#
_symmetry.space_group_name_H-M   'P 1'
#
loop_
_entity.id
_entity.type
_entity.pdbx_description
1 polymer ?
#
loop_
_entity_poly.entity_id
_entity_poly.type
_entity_poly.pdbx_seq_one_letter_code
_entity_poly.pdbx_strand_id
1 'polypeptide(L)'
;LIGPNFANLLLLETSKERHIKRLNPNIYFFRDSNGLEVDILYKQGSSLTPVEIKSSATFNTIFSKGIHKFQRLTENSQKGYIVYSGDFTPETDTFTVVNFKNCSRIFN
;
A
#
# COMPACT_ATOMS: atom_id res chain seq x y z
N LEU A 1 6.27 11.72 7.89
CA LEU A 1 7.57 11.06 7.93
C LEU A 1 7.54 9.77 7.14
N ILE A 2 8.64 9.47 6.49
CA ILE A 2 8.82 8.26 5.71
C ILE A 2 9.98 7.48 6.33
N GLY A 3 9.76 6.19 6.58
CA GLY A 3 10.78 5.36 7.17
C GLY A 3 10.77 3.95 6.61
N PRO A 4 11.92 3.26 6.66
CA PRO A 4 12.09 1.94 6.06
C PRO A 4 11.58 0.79 6.92
N ASN A 5 11.29 1.01 8.21
CA ASN A 5 10.96 -0.08 9.13
C ASN A 5 9.67 -0.80 8.77
N PHE A 6 8.78 -0.11 8.09
CA PHE A 6 7.52 -0.71 7.69
C PHE A 6 7.70 -1.82 6.67
N ALA A 7 8.74 -1.75 5.86
CA ALA A 7 9.03 -2.81 4.91
C ALA A 7 9.27 -4.15 5.62
N ASN A 8 9.88 -4.12 6.82
CA ASN A 8 10.09 -5.34 7.61
C ASN A 8 8.77 -5.91 8.12
N LEU A 9 7.84 -5.05 8.52
CA LEU A 9 6.53 -5.50 8.93
C LEU A 9 5.79 -6.16 7.77
N LEU A 10 5.88 -5.58 6.59
CA LEU A 10 5.30 -6.17 5.40
C LEU A 10 5.90 -7.54 5.11
N LEU A 11 7.20 -7.72 5.34
CA LEU A 11 7.87 -9.01 5.15
C LEU A 11 7.24 -10.09 6.03
N LEU A 12 6.86 -9.74 7.24
CA LEU A 12 6.18 -10.68 8.14
C LEU A 12 4.77 -11.01 7.66
N GLU A 13 4.05 -9.98 7.18
CA GLU A 13 2.67 -10.15 6.73
C GLU A 13 2.58 -10.94 5.42
N THR A 14 3.57 -10.83 4.56
CA THR A 14 3.56 -11.46 3.24
C THR A 14 4.79 -12.32 3.08
N SER A 15 4.91 -13.35 3.90
CA SER A 15 6.12 -14.17 3.97
C SER A 15 6.58 -14.74 2.63
N LYS A 16 5.66 -15.08 1.73
CA LYS A 16 6.00 -15.61 0.41
C LYS A 16 6.63 -14.57 -0.50
N GLU A 17 6.37 -13.29 -0.21
CA GLU A 17 6.81 -12.18 -1.05
C GLU A 17 7.96 -11.40 -0.43
N ARG A 18 8.47 -11.84 0.70
CA ARG A 18 9.45 -11.06 1.45
C ARG A 18 10.74 -10.77 0.67
N HIS A 19 11.13 -11.67 -0.22
CA HIS A 19 12.34 -11.44 -1.03
C HIS A 19 12.16 -10.22 -1.93
N ILE A 20 10.95 -9.99 -2.43
CA ILE A 20 10.65 -8.83 -3.28
C ILE A 20 10.80 -7.53 -2.48
N LYS A 21 10.28 -7.50 -1.26
CA LYS A 21 10.37 -6.32 -0.41
C LYS A 21 11.81 -6.00 -0.07
N ARG A 22 12.60 -7.01 0.21
CA ARG A 22 14.01 -6.82 0.55
C ARG A 22 14.81 -6.24 -0.61
N LEU A 23 14.40 -6.54 -1.83
CA LEU A 23 15.09 -6.07 -3.03
C LEU A 23 14.55 -4.75 -3.56
N ASN A 24 13.54 -4.17 -2.89
CA ASN A 24 12.96 -2.93 -3.38
C ASN A 24 13.20 -1.79 -2.40
N PRO A 25 14.25 -0.96 -2.63
CA PRO A 25 14.58 0.15 -1.73
C PRO A 25 13.61 1.32 -1.82
N ASN A 26 12.65 1.26 -2.75
CA ASN A 26 11.71 2.35 -2.98
C ASN A 26 10.42 2.18 -2.21
N ILE A 27 10.40 1.32 -1.21
CA ILE A 27 9.25 1.08 -0.34
C ILE A 27 9.47 1.83 0.96
N TYR A 28 8.49 2.70 1.29
CA TYR A 28 8.53 3.52 2.51
C TYR A 28 7.19 3.40 3.23
N PHE A 29 7.14 3.78 4.49
CA PHE A 29 5.85 4.01 5.13
C PHE A 29 5.68 5.51 5.36
N PHE A 30 4.43 5.94 5.53
CA PHE A 30 4.11 7.35 5.66
C PHE A 30 3.20 7.60 6.85
N ARG A 31 3.57 8.62 7.63
CA ARG A 31 2.74 9.11 8.73
C ARG A 31 2.98 10.60 8.83
N ASP A 32 1.92 11.39 8.88
CA ASP A 32 2.06 12.82 9.06
C ASP A 32 1.69 13.24 10.50
N SER A 33 1.90 14.52 10.81
CA SER A 33 1.63 15.05 12.14
C SER A 33 0.14 15.15 12.46
N ASN A 34 -0.73 15.02 11.47
CA ASN A 34 -2.18 15.08 11.64
C ASN A 34 -2.83 13.71 11.77
N GLY A 35 -2.02 12.66 11.92
CA GLY A 35 -2.52 11.32 12.13
C GLY A 35 -2.82 10.54 10.87
N LEU A 36 -2.55 11.08 9.69
CA LEU A 36 -2.68 10.31 8.47
C LEU A 36 -1.56 9.29 8.37
N GLU A 37 -1.94 8.04 8.16
CA GLU A 37 -1.00 6.97 7.93
C GLU A 37 -1.35 6.27 6.64
N VAL A 38 -0.31 5.97 5.84
CA VAL A 38 -0.42 5.07 4.70
C VAL A 38 0.60 3.97 4.96
N ASP A 39 0.14 2.73 4.91
CA ASP A 39 0.98 1.60 5.29
C ASP A 39 2.26 1.53 4.47
N ILE A 40 2.14 1.76 3.16
CA ILE A 40 3.30 1.77 2.29
C ILE A 40 3.13 2.86 1.23
N LEU A 41 4.23 3.54 0.94
CA LEU A 41 4.37 4.33 -0.28
C LEU A 41 5.40 3.66 -1.16
N TYR A 42 5.02 3.33 -2.38
CA TYR A 42 5.93 2.84 -3.37
C TYR A 42 6.32 3.98 -4.30
N LYS A 43 7.60 4.32 -4.30
CA LYS A 43 8.10 5.46 -5.06
C LYS A 43 8.74 5.00 -6.36
N GLN A 44 8.33 5.60 -7.48
CA GLN A 44 8.93 5.40 -8.79
C GLN A 44 9.19 6.77 -9.40
N GLY A 45 10.45 7.22 -9.37
CA GLY A 45 10.78 8.58 -9.75
C GLY A 45 10.10 9.55 -8.79
N SER A 46 9.28 10.45 -9.32
CA SER A 46 8.50 11.38 -8.50
C SER A 46 7.09 10.87 -8.22
N SER A 47 6.71 9.70 -8.75
CA SER A 47 5.38 9.13 -8.55
C SER A 47 5.32 8.34 -7.27
N LEU A 48 4.22 8.48 -6.53
CA LEU A 48 4.00 7.84 -5.25
C LEU A 48 2.73 6.99 -5.33
N THR A 49 2.85 5.70 -5.06
CA THR A 49 1.72 4.78 -5.04
C THR A 49 1.40 4.41 -3.59
N PRO A 50 0.27 4.86 -3.04
CA PRO A 50 -0.11 4.49 -1.68
C PRO A 50 -0.68 3.07 -1.63
N VAL A 51 -0.28 2.30 -0.63
CA VAL A 51 -0.71 0.92 -0.45
C VAL A 51 -1.18 0.72 0.98
N GLU A 52 -2.40 0.22 1.14
CA GLU A 52 -2.97 -0.14 2.43
C GLU A 52 -3.01 -1.65 2.57
N ILE A 53 -2.64 -2.15 3.74
CA ILE A 53 -2.63 -3.59 4.02
C ILE A 53 -3.61 -3.86 5.15
N LYS A 54 -4.55 -4.77 4.89
CA LYS A 54 -5.59 -5.13 5.87
C LYS A 54 -5.57 -6.62 6.10
N SER A 55 -5.65 -7.04 7.35
CA SER A 55 -5.65 -8.46 7.70
C SER A 55 -7.02 -9.12 7.52
N SER A 56 -8.04 -8.36 7.20
CA SER A 56 -9.40 -8.84 7.01
C SER A 56 -9.55 -9.66 5.74
N ALA A 57 -10.48 -10.61 5.76
CA ALA A 57 -10.90 -11.34 4.55
C ALA A 57 -12.20 -10.75 3.98
N THR A 58 -12.77 -9.74 4.60
CA THR A 58 -13.99 -9.08 4.15
C THR A 58 -13.66 -7.66 3.73
N PHE A 59 -14.00 -7.31 2.50
CA PHE A 59 -13.75 -5.98 1.99
C PHE A 59 -14.70 -4.95 2.62
N ASN A 60 -14.17 -3.75 2.89
CA ASN A 60 -14.95 -2.63 3.38
C ASN A 60 -14.41 -1.38 2.70
N THR A 61 -15.32 -0.54 2.19
CA THR A 61 -14.93 0.68 1.48
C THR A 61 -14.13 1.65 2.34
N ILE A 62 -14.24 1.56 3.66
CA ILE A 62 -13.45 2.39 4.56
C ILE A 62 -11.94 2.11 4.44
N PHE A 63 -11.56 0.97 3.87
CA PHE A 63 -10.15 0.64 3.66
C PHE A 63 -9.46 1.64 2.73
N SER A 64 -10.20 2.34 1.89
CA SER A 64 -9.64 3.32 0.96
C SER A 64 -9.47 4.71 1.55
N LYS A 65 -9.88 4.93 2.80
CA LYS A 65 -9.89 6.26 3.40
C LYS A 65 -8.51 6.90 3.44
N GLY A 66 -7.51 6.15 3.86
CA GLY A 66 -6.15 6.67 3.92
C GLY A 66 -5.58 6.97 2.54
N ILE A 67 -5.90 6.12 1.57
CA ILE A 67 -5.48 6.33 0.19
C ILE A 67 -6.06 7.64 -0.35
N HIS A 68 -7.36 7.86 -0.16
CA HIS A 68 -8.00 9.08 -0.64
C HIS A 68 -7.43 10.33 0.03
N LYS A 69 -7.16 10.27 1.33
CA LYS A 69 -6.55 11.39 2.03
C LYS A 69 -5.15 11.69 1.49
N PHE A 70 -4.36 10.65 1.24
CA PHE A 70 -3.04 10.81 0.69
C PHE A 70 -3.10 11.44 -0.72
N GLN A 71 -4.02 10.97 -1.55
CA GLN A 71 -4.17 11.49 -2.91
C GLN A 71 -4.53 12.96 -2.94
N ARG A 72 -5.17 13.48 -1.89
CA ARG A 72 -5.46 14.91 -1.76
C ARG A 72 -4.27 15.73 -1.32
N LEU A 73 -3.24 15.09 -0.76
CA LEU A 73 -2.06 15.82 -0.28
C LEU A 73 -1.05 16.14 -1.38
N THR A 74 -1.05 15.36 -2.46
CA THR A 74 -0.03 15.54 -3.49
C THR A 74 -0.57 15.16 -4.86
N GLU A 75 -0.17 15.92 -5.87
CA GLU A 75 -0.47 15.63 -7.26
C GLU A 75 0.35 14.46 -7.80
N ASN A 76 1.40 14.07 -7.09
CA ASN A 76 2.27 12.98 -7.53
C ASN A 76 1.73 11.61 -7.14
N SER A 77 0.60 11.55 -6.45
CA SER A 77 0.01 10.28 -6.07
C SER A 77 -0.58 9.57 -7.27
N GLN A 78 -0.25 8.30 -7.38
CA GLN A 78 -0.85 7.40 -8.35
C GLN A 78 -2.07 6.73 -7.74
N LYS A 79 -2.80 5.97 -8.56
CA LYS A 79 -3.85 5.08 -8.11
C LYS A 79 -3.29 4.16 -7.04
N GLY A 80 -4.02 4.02 -5.93
CA GLY A 80 -3.54 3.23 -4.79
C GLY A 80 -3.86 1.76 -4.89
N TYR A 81 -3.41 1.00 -3.89
CA TYR A 81 -3.72 -0.42 -3.75
C TYR A 81 -4.19 -0.72 -2.35
N ILE A 82 -5.17 -1.61 -2.25
CA ILE A 82 -5.60 -2.20 -0.99
C ILE A 82 -5.29 -3.68 -1.07
N VAL A 83 -4.47 -4.17 -0.15
CA VAL A 83 -4.07 -5.57 -0.07
C VAL A 83 -4.77 -6.19 1.13
N TYR A 84 -5.50 -7.28 0.93
CA TYR A 84 -6.19 -7.94 2.02
C TYR A 84 -6.27 -9.45 1.74
N SER A 85 -6.93 -10.22 2.61
CA SER A 85 -6.94 -11.68 2.48
C SER A 85 -8.18 -12.24 1.78
N GLY A 86 -9.03 -11.38 1.23
CA GLY A 86 -10.23 -11.84 0.54
C GLY A 86 -10.05 -12.00 -0.95
N ASP A 87 -11.09 -12.52 -1.60
CA ASP A 87 -11.08 -12.83 -3.03
C ASP A 87 -11.77 -11.77 -3.88
N PHE A 88 -12.54 -10.88 -3.26
CA PHE A 88 -13.19 -9.79 -3.97
C PHE A 88 -12.16 -8.70 -4.25
N THR A 89 -11.82 -8.48 -5.52
CA THR A 89 -10.73 -7.60 -5.91
C THR A 89 -11.19 -6.55 -6.92
N PRO A 90 -12.04 -5.62 -6.49
CA PRO A 90 -12.55 -4.57 -7.39
C PRO A 90 -11.47 -3.58 -7.76
N GLU A 91 -11.68 -2.94 -8.88
CA GLU A 91 -10.81 -1.85 -9.34
C GLU A 91 -11.67 -0.61 -9.53
N THR A 92 -11.21 0.53 -9.00
CA THR A 92 -11.87 1.82 -9.16
C THR A 92 -10.93 2.82 -9.82
N ASP A 93 -11.38 4.05 -9.99
CA ASP A 93 -10.52 5.10 -10.54
C ASP A 93 -9.38 5.48 -9.60
N THR A 94 -9.55 5.25 -8.30
CA THR A 94 -8.61 5.73 -7.30
C THR A 94 -7.81 4.62 -6.63
N PHE A 95 -8.28 3.37 -6.71
CA PHE A 95 -7.54 2.26 -6.09
C PHE A 95 -7.89 0.93 -6.77
N THR A 96 -7.00 -0.03 -6.60
CA THR A 96 -7.20 -1.42 -7.01
C THR A 96 -7.07 -2.29 -5.76
N VAL A 97 -7.99 -3.23 -5.59
CA VAL A 97 -7.94 -4.18 -4.48
C VAL A 97 -7.28 -5.46 -4.97
N VAL A 98 -6.33 -5.99 -4.18
CA VAL A 98 -5.64 -7.22 -4.52
C VAL A 98 -5.59 -8.14 -3.30
N ASN A 99 -5.54 -9.45 -3.55
CA ASN A 99 -5.30 -10.43 -2.51
C ASN A 99 -3.80 -10.46 -2.17
N PHE A 100 -3.45 -10.79 -0.94
CA PHE A 100 -2.06 -10.94 -0.51
C PHE A 100 -1.22 -11.80 -1.45
N LYS A 101 -1.82 -12.85 -2.00
CA LYS A 101 -1.10 -13.78 -2.88
C LYS A 101 -0.57 -13.10 -4.14
N ASN A 102 -1.17 -11.98 -4.53
CA ASN A 102 -0.85 -11.29 -5.77
C ASN A 102 -0.22 -9.91 -5.53
N CYS A 103 0.15 -9.59 -4.30
CA CYS A 103 0.62 -8.26 -3.97
C CYS A 103 1.98 -7.92 -4.60
N SER A 104 2.75 -8.93 -4.98
CA SER A 104 4.06 -8.68 -5.59
C SER A 104 3.99 -7.84 -6.86
N ARG A 105 2.89 -7.95 -7.60
CA ARG A 105 2.74 -7.19 -8.85
C ARG A 105 2.73 -5.68 -8.64
N ILE A 106 2.43 -5.23 -7.41
CA ILE A 106 2.43 -3.79 -7.10
C ILE A 106 3.82 -3.19 -7.25
N PHE A 107 4.84 -3.99 -6.94
CA PHE A 107 6.21 -3.52 -6.81
C PHE A 107 7.12 -3.90 -7.98
N ASN A 108 6.52 -4.30 -9.06
CA ASN A 108 7.29 -4.67 -10.25
C ASN A 108 7.47 -3.50 -11.22
#